data_8d49b53e5872d7161576bc363ead7f7e
#
_entry.id   8d49b53e5872d7161576bc363ead7f7e
#
_cell.length_a   1.000
_cell.length_b   1.000
_cell.length_c   1.000
_cell.angle_alpha   90.00
_cell.angle_beta   90.00
_cell.angle_gamma   90.00
#
_symmetry.space_group_name_H-M   'P 1'
#
loop_
_entity.id
_entity.type
_entity.pdbx_description
1 polymer ?
#
loop_
_entity_poly.entity_id
_entity_poly.type
_entity_poly.pdbx_seq_one_letter_code
_entity_poly.pdbx_strand_id
1 'polypeptide(L)'
;MPPAASRTRRPAVIAHRGGGREVPENTWSAVEHVAALGLEWMETDLRLTADGVVVLSHDEDLRRTANDPRTVGEVRWAELADLDSGDGRGFVRLDDALYAQPAMKFNIDLKDSCVVQAALQTVRDAQALERVRFASFSARRLAVLRRQEPRAMTSLGVSDVLGLMLHSEAAVPLPQTRWGWTRGRVDAVQVPESYHGVPVVTRRFVASAHTAGLEVHVWTVDDPERMRHLADLNVDAIMTDVPSLALKTLS
;
A
#
# COMPACT_ATOMS: atom_id res chain seq x y z
N MET A 1 31.37 22.61 -9.66
CA MET A 1 30.11 23.09 -9.15
C MET A 1 29.70 22.19 -7.99
N PRO A 2 29.36 22.70 -6.79
CA PRO A 2 28.83 21.88 -5.74
C PRO A 2 27.48 21.32 -6.21
N PRO A 3 27.11 20.07 -5.85
CA PRO A 3 25.79 19.54 -6.20
C PRO A 3 24.74 20.43 -5.53
N ALA A 4 23.70 20.79 -6.30
CA ALA A 4 22.56 21.53 -5.81
C ALA A 4 22.03 20.79 -4.58
N ALA A 5 21.89 21.51 -3.46
CA ALA A 5 21.26 20.97 -2.26
C ALA A 5 19.87 20.44 -2.66
N SER A 6 19.71 19.13 -2.65
CA SER A 6 18.44 18.47 -2.83
C SER A 6 17.50 19.06 -1.76
N ARG A 7 16.48 19.81 -2.17
CA ARG A 7 15.36 20.16 -1.30
C ARG A 7 14.81 18.82 -0.81
N THR A 8 15.02 18.51 0.48
CA THR A 8 14.40 17.37 1.12
C THR A 8 12.89 17.53 0.96
N ARG A 9 12.31 16.75 0.04
CA ARG A 9 10.86 16.70 -0.13
C ARG A 9 10.32 15.99 1.11
N ARG A 10 9.36 16.59 1.79
CA ARG A 10 8.69 15.92 2.91
C ARG A 10 8.07 14.62 2.40
N PRO A 11 8.20 13.50 3.11
CA PRO A 11 7.55 12.26 2.73
C PRO A 11 6.04 12.43 2.74
N ALA A 12 5.36 11.80 1.77
CA ALA A 12 3.91 11.71 1.78
C ALA A 12 3.45 10.85 2.96
N VAL A 13 2.31 11.21 3.55
CA VAL A 13 1.64 10.39 4.57
C VAL A 13 0.63 9.49 3.86
N ILE A 14 0.74 8.18 4.04
CA ILE A 14 -0.21 7.19 3.57
C ILE A 14 -0.92 6.61 4.80
N ALA A 15 -2.24 6.76 4.88
CA ALA A 15 -3.01 6.22 5.98
C ALA A 15 -3.15 4.70 5.82
N HIS A 16 -2.42 3.92 6.64
CA HIS A 16 -2.44 2.46 6.63
C HIS A 16 -3.79 1.96 7.10
N ARG A 17 -4.51 1.24 6.24
CA ARG A 17 -5.91 0.80 6.41
C ARG A 17 -6.86 1.96 6.78
N GLY A 18 -6.51 3.19 6.36
CA GLY A 18 -7.24 4.40 6.68
C GLY A 18 -6.91 5.05 8.02
N GLY A 19 -5.92 4.55 8.76
CA GLY A 19 -5.50 5.04 10.08
C GLY A 19 -6.01 4.14 11.21
N GLY A 20 -5.62 2.86 11.19
CA GLY A 20 -6.20 1.79 12.02
C GLY A 20 -6.05 1.96 13.55
N ARG A 21 -5.29 2.94 14.05
CA ARG A 21 -5.21 3.31 15.47
C ARG A 21 -6.02 4.55 15.82
N GLU A 22 -6.56 5.27 14.85
CA GLU A 22 -7.40 6.46 15.05
C GLU A 22 -8.88 6.14 14.78
N VAL A 23 -9.16 5.22 13.84
CA VAL A 23 -10.50 4.73 13.47
C VAL A 23 -10.47 3.23 13.19
N PRO A 24 -11.60 2.51 13.17
CA PRO A 24 -11.63 1.11 12.75
C PRO A 24 -11.09 0.93 11.33
N GLU A 25 -10.14 -0.01 11.16
CA GLU A 25 -9.42 -0.23 9.90
C GLU A 25 -10.30 -0.72 8.75
N ASN A 26 -10.02 -0.31 7.50
CA ASN A 26 -10.70 -0.79 6.29
C ASN A 26 -12.24 -0.58 6.29
N THR A 27 -12.75 0.38 7.06
CA THR A 27 -14.18 0.70 7.21
C THR A 27 -14.55 1.98 6.45
N TRP A 28 -15.84 2.29 6.40
CA TRP A 28 -16.31 3.59 5.91
C TRP A 28 -15.77 4.75 6.74
N SER A 29 -15.69 4.60 8.06
CA SER A 29 -15.06 5.59 8.94
C SER A 29 -13.61 5.83 8.58
N ALA A 30 -12.88 4.79 8.17
CA ALA A 30 -11.49 4.92 7.71
C ALA A 30 -11.38 5.70 6.40
N VAL A 31 -12.24 5.42 5.42
CA VAL A 31 -12.28 6.16 4.15
C VAL A 31 -12.61 7.64 4.37
N GLU A 32 -13.61 7.92 5.21
CA GLU A 32 -14.03 9.29 5.57
C GLU A 32 -12.97 10.03 6.37
N HIS A 33 -12.26 9.33 7.27
CA HIS A 33 -11.16 9.88 8.06
C HIS A 33 -10.02 10.39 7.19
N VAL A 34 -9.57 9.59 6.21
CA VAL A 34 -8.53 9.99 5.26
C VAL A 34 -8.94 11.23 4.46
N ALA A 35 -10.20 11.27 4.01
CA ALA A 35 -10.76 12.42 3.29
C ALA A 35 -10.82 13.67 4.18
N ALA A 36 -11.25 13.54 5.44
CA ALA A 36 -11.33 14.64 6.41
C ALA A 36 -9.95 15.23 6.77
N LEU A 37 -8.91 14.39 6.79
CA LEU A 37 -7.53 14.83 6.99
C LEU A 37 -6.91 15.49 5.74
N GLY A 38 -7.59 15.47 4.61
CA GLY A 38 -7.07 15.99 3.33
C GLY A 38 -5.87 15.20 2.80
N LEU A 39 -5.73 13.93 3.19
CA LEU A 39 -4.66 13.08 2.70
C LEU A 39 -4.93 12.62 1.27
N GLU A 40 -3.85 12.56 0.48
CA GLU A 40 -3.92 12.12 -0.91
C GLU A 40 -4.05 10.59 -1.02
N TRP A 41 -3.45 9.84 -0.09
CA TRP A 41 -3.31 8.40 -0.17
C TRP A 41 -3.93 7.66 1.01
N MET A 42 -4.74 6.66 0.71
CA MET A 42 -5.18 5.60 1.63
C MET A 42 -4.51 4.28 1.23
N GLU A 43 -3.94 3.57 2.18
CA GLU A 43 -3.61 2.16 1.98
C GLU A 43 -4.76 1.28 2.47
N THR A 44 -5.01 0.17 1.77
CA THR A 44 -6.05 -0.81 2.10
C THR A 44 -5.70 -2.19 1.57
N ASP A 45 -6.28 -3.20 2.20
CA ASP A 45 -6.11 -4.61 1.87
C ASP A 45 -7.34 -5.15 1.15
N LEU A 46 -7.15 -6.03 0.17
CA LEU A 46 -8.26 -6.60 -0.58
C LEU A 46 -8.42 -8.10 -0.40
N ARG A 47 -9.67 -8.51 -0.21
CA ARG A 47 -10.15 -9.87 -0.23
C ARG A 47 -11.31 -10.03 -1.20
N LEU A 48 -11.62 -11.28 -1.53
CA LEU A 48 -12.70 -11.66 -2.45
C LEU A 48 -13.75 -12.48 -1.71
N THR A 49 -15.03 -12.08 -1.82
CA THR A 49 -16.16 -12.85 -1.28
C THR A 49 -16.43 -14.11 -2.09
N ALA A 50 -17.26 -15.02 -1.57
CA ALA A 50 -17.68 -16.25 -2.25
C ALA A 50 -18.34 -16.01 -3.62
N ASP A 51 -19.02 -14.88 -3.78
CA ASP A 51 -19.69 -14.48 -5.03
C ASP A 51 -18.90 -13.46 -5.86
N GLY A 52 -17.60 -13.27 -5.55
CA GLY A 52 -16.67 -12.53 -6.39
C GLY A 52 -16.69 -11.01 -6.20
N VAL A 53 -17.23 -10.49 -5.10
CA VAL A 53 -17.17 -9.07 -4.76
C VAL A 53 -15.84 -8.76 -4.07
N VAL A 54 -15.16 -7.68 -4.49
CA VAL A 54 -13.91 -7.23 -3.90
C VAL A 54 -14.20 -6.31 -2.73
N VAL A 55 -13.69 -6.65 -1.55
CA VAL A 55 -13.93 -5.92 -0.31
C VAL A 55 -12.63 -5.52 0.39
N LEU A 56 -12.70 -4.45 1.17
CA LEU A 56 -11.60 -3.98 2.01
C LEU A 56 -11.54 -4.86 3.26
N SER A 57 -10.50 -5.70 3.38
CA SER A 57 -10.28 -6.55 4.55
C SER A 57 -8.84 -7.04 4.61
N HIS A 58 -8.20 -6.92 5.77
CA HIS A 58 -6.85 -7.44 5.97
C HIS A 58 -6.84 -8.94 6.24
N ASP A 59 -7.58 -9.38 7.25
CA ASP A 59 -7.56 -10.76 7.70
C ASP A 59 -8.31 -11.66 6.70
N GLU A 60 -7.92 -12.92 6.65
CA GLU A 60 -8.63 -13.92 5.87
C GLU A 60 -9.97 -14.25 6.51
N ASP A 61 -9.99 -14.34 7.85
CA ASP A 61 -11.21 -14.59 8.63
C ASP A 61 -11.81 -13.28 9.16
N LEU A 62 -13.06 -13.38 9.61
CA LEU A 62 -13.86 -12.26 10.10
C LEU A 62 -13.88 -12.17 11.64
N ARG A 63 -13.09 -12.99 12.36
CA ARG A 63 -13.16 -13.10 13.83
C ARG A 63 -12.83 -11.81 14.54
N ARG A 64 -11.73 -11.16 14.13
CA ARG A 64 -11.26 -9.93 14.77
C ARG A 64 -12.13 -8.73 14.48
N THR A 65 -12.62 -8.63 13.25
CA THR A 65 -13.35 -7.44 12.78
C THR A 65 -14.85 -7.53 12.95
N ALA A 66 -15.46 -8.71 12.78
CA ALA A 66 -16.90 -8.90 12.83
C ALA A 66 -17.37 -9.98 13.81
N ASN A 67 -16.46 -10.56 14.61
CA ASN A 67 -16.75 -11.66 15.55
C ASN A 67 -17.46 -12.87 14.89
N ASP A 68 -17.14 -13.13 13.62
CA ASP A 68 -17.67 -14.24 12.83
C ASP A 68 -16.52 -15.24 12.54
N PRO A 69 -16.71 -16.56 12.74
CA PRO A 69 -15.64 -17.54 12.57
C PRO A 69 -15.31 -17.85 11.08
N ARG A 70 -16.16 -17.43 10.14
CA ARG A 70 -16.00 -17.70 8.73
C ARG A 70 -14.88 -16.87 8.10
N THR A 71 -14.39 -17.29 6.94
CA THR A 71 -13.48 -16.49 6.11
C THR A 71 -14.28 -15.61 5.14
N VAL A 72 -13.67 -14.52 4.68
CA VAL A 72 -14.27 -13.64 3.65
C VAL A 72 -14.66 -14.42 2.40
N GLY A 73 -13.82 -15.39 1.98
CA GLY A 73 -14.07 -16.22 0.81
C GLY A 73 -15.21 -17.25 0.96
N GLU A 74 -15.70 -17.49 2.18
CA GLU A 74 -16.85 -18.38 2.45
C GLU A 74 -18.17 -17.63 2.51
N VAL A 75 -18.15 -16.29 2.59
CA VAL A 75 -19.33 -15.45 2.79
C VAL A 75 -19.68 -14.72 1.50
N ARG A 76 -20.97 -14.66 1.15
CA ARG A 76 -21.46 -13.85 0.04
C ARG A 76 -21.54 -12.38 0.45
N TRP A 77 -21.45 -11.49 -0.53
CA TRP A 77 -21.53 -10.06 -0.26
C TRP A 77 -22.78 -9.64 0.54
N ALA A 78 -23.95 -10.17 0.20
CA ALA A 78 -25.17 -9.84 0.90
C ALA A 78 -25.12 -10.14 2.41
N GLU A 79 -24.46 -11.22 2.81
CA GLU A 79 -24.26 -11.57 4.23
C GLU A 79 -23.19 -10.70 4.87
N LEU A 80 -22.10 -10.41 4.14
CA LEU A 80 -20.99 -9.59 4.64
C LEU A 80 -21.40 -8.13 4.84
N ALA A 81 -22.29 -7.61 3.98
CA ALA A 81 -22.80 -6.25 4.08
C ALA A 81 -23.62 -6.00 5.36
N ASP A 82 -24.21 -7.05 5.93
CA ASP A 82 -25.01 -6.99 7.16
C ASP A 82 -24.18 -7.15 8.44
N LEU A 83 -22.90 -7.54 8.31
CA LEU A 83 -22.00 -7.67 9.45
C LEU A 83 -21.36 -6.31 9.80
N ASP A 84 -21.31 -6.00 11.09
CA ASP A 84 -20.58 -4.81 11.55
C ASP A 84 -19.06 -4.99 11.34
N SER A 85 -18.46 -4.11 10.57
CA SER A 85 -17.00 -4.09 10.34
C SER A 85 -16.21 -3.36 11.43
N GLY A 86 -16.87 -2.93 12.51
CA GLY A 86 -16.28 -2.25 13.67
C GLY A 86 -16.62 -0.77 13.77
N ASP A 87 -17.37 -0.19 12.82
CA ASP A 87 -17.83 1.19 12.84
C ASP A 87 -19.37 1.33 12.83
N GLY A 88 -20.08 0.25 13.10
CA GLY A 88 -21.55 0.18 13.07
C GLY A 88 -22.13 0.11 11.66
N ARG A 89 -21.28 -0.05 10.64
CA ARG A 89 -21.66 -0.19 9.23
C ARG A 89 -21.09 -1.50 8.66
N GLY A 90 -21.61 -1.95 7.53
CA GLY A 90 -21.10 -3.14 6.84
C GLY A 90 -19.70 -2.94 6.26
N PHE A 91 -19.13 -4.03 5.76
CA PHE A 91 -17.85 -3.99 5.06
C PHE A 91 -17.90 -3.06 3.84
N VAL A 92 -16.74 -2.58 3.41
CA VAL A 92 -16.62 -1.66 2.29
C VAL A 92 -16.25 -2.42 1.03
N ARG A 93 -17.01 -2.21 -0.06
CA ARG A 93 -16.62 -2.68 -1.38
C ARG A 93 -15.58 -1.75 -1.99
N LEU A 94 -14.68 -2.31 -2.78
CA LEU A 94 -13.66 -1.50 -3.46
C LEU A 94 -14.27 -0.48 -4.43
N ASP A 95 -15.26 -0.88 -5.23
CA ASP A 95 -15.92 0.02 -6.18
C ASP A 95 -16.63 1.18 -5.46
N ASP A 96 -17.33 0.91 -4.35
CA ASP A 96 -18.01 1.93 -3.58
C ASP A 96 -17.00 2.95 -2.99
N ALA A 97 -15.87 2.50 -2.45
CA ALA A 97 -14.82 3.38 -1.94
C ALA A 97 -14.20 4.24 -3.06
N LEU A 98 -13.97 3.65 -4.24
CA LEU A 98 -13.44 4.35 -5.40
C LEU A 98 -14.40 5.43 -5.92
N TYR A 99 -15.71 5.15 -5.96
CA TYR A 99 -16.72 6.13 -6.38
C TYR A 99 -16.96 7.22 -5.34
N ALA A 100 -16.97 6.87 -4.06
CA ALA A 100 -17.18 7.84 -2.98
C ALA A 100 -16.04 8.87 -2.87
N GLN A 101 -14.80 8.45 -3.21
CA GLN A 101 -13.62 9.29 -3.09
C GLN A 101 -12.84 9.42 -4.42
N PRO A 102 -13.39 10.15 -5.42
CA PRO A 102 -12.82 10.20 -6.77
C PRO A 102 -11.45 10.91 -6.84
N ALA A 103 -11.12 11.76 -5.86
CA ALA A 103 -9.84 12.46 -5.79
C ALA A 103 -8.77 11.69 -4.99
N MET A 104 -9.19 10.72 -4.15
CA MET A 104 -8.28 9.94 -3.31
C MET A 104 -7.53 8.91 -4.14
N LYS A 105 -6.27 8.74 -3.84
CA LYS A 105 -5.43 7.65 -4.36
C LYS A 105 -5.41 6.48 -3.38
N PHE A 106 -5.42 5.28 -3.92
CA PHE A 106 -5.42 4.05 -3.14
C PHE A 106 -4.15 3.24 -3.39
N ASN A 107 -3.46 2.85 -2.31
CA ASN A 107 -2.42 1.84 -2.33
C ASN A 107 -3.05 0.52 -1.86
N ILE A 108 -3.22 -0.43 -2.76
CA ILE A 108 -4.03 -1.63 -2.54
C ILE A 108 -3.13 -2.86 -2.39
N ASP A 109 -3.13 -3.50 -1.21
CA ASP A 109 -2.45 -4.79 -1.04
C ASP A 109 -3.35 -5.96 -1.45
N LEU A 110 -2.90 -6.68 -2.46
CA LEU A 110 -3.56 -7.89 -2.94
C LEU A 110 -3.18 -9.07 -2.06
N LYS A 111 -4.06 -9.48 -1.13
CA LYS A 111 -3.77 -10.55 -0.14
C LYS A 111 -3.70 -11.93 -0.78
N ASP A 112 -4.54 -12.19 -1.80
CA ASP A 112 -4.68 -13.48 -2.47
C ASP A 112 -4.48 -13.40 -3.97
N SER A 113 -4.20 -14.55 -4.61
CA SER A 113 -4.11 -14.61 -6.06
C SER A 113 -5.48 -14.58 -6.74
N CYS A 114 -6.54 -15.02 -6.06
CA CYS A 114 -7.92 -15.00 -6.58
C CYS A 114 -8.47 -13.58 -6.72
N VAL A 115 -8.04 -12.61 -5.86
CA VAL A 115 -8.54 -11.23 -5.91
C VAL A 115 -7.96 -10.42 -7.08
N VAL A 116 -6.84 -10.83 -7.68
CA VAL A 116 -6.10 -10.03 -8.69
C VAL A 116 -6.98 -9.63 -9.88
N GLN A 117 -7.66 -10.62 -10.47
CA GLN A 117 -8.48 -10.40 -11.66
C GLN A 117 -9.67 -9.48 -11.33
N ALA A 118 -10.38 -9.77 -10.24
CA ALA A 118 -11.54 -9.01 -9.81
C ALA A 118 -11.16 -7.57 -9.42
N ALA A 119 -10.08 -7.38 -8.65
CA ALA A 119 -9.59 -6.06 -8.27
C ALA A 119 -9.20 -5.22 -9.50
N LEU A 120 -8.47 -5.81 -10.46
CA LEU A 120 -8.09 -5.11 -11.68
C LEU A 120 -9.33 -4.71 -12.50
N GLN A 121 -10.32 -5.59 -12.61
CA GLN A 121 -11.56 -5.28 -13.33
C GLN A 121 -12.33 -4.17 -12.61
N THR A 122 -12.51 -4.24 -11.30
CA THR A 122 -13.16 -3.20 -10.49
C THR A 122 -12.50 -1.82 -10.69
N VAL A 123 -11.16 -1.77 -10.66
CA VAL A 123 -10.41 -0.51 -10.86
C VAL A 123 -10.58 0.03 -12.28
N ARG A 124 -10.65 -0.85 -13.30
CA ARG A 124 -10.92 -0.43 -14.69
C ARG A 124 -12.33 0.12 -14.86
N ASP A 125 -13.33 -0.56 -14.31
CA ASP A 125 -14.74 -0.17 -14.40
C ASP A 125 -14.99 1.16 -13.68
N ALA A 126 -14.31 1.40 -12.56
CA ALA A 126 -14.31 2.67 -11.84
C ALA A 126 -13.43 3.75 -12.49
N GLN A 127 -12.76 3.45 -13.63
CA GLN A 127 -11.82 4.37 -14.31
C GLN A 127 -10.74 4.92 -13.37
N ALA A 128 -10.30 4.11 -12.40
CA ALA A 128 -9.42 4.52 -11.30
C ALA A 128 -7.94 4.13 -11.50
N LEU A 129 -7.55 3.63 -12.67
CA LEU A 129 -6.22 3.04 -12.91
C LEU A 129 -5.06 4.01 -12.59
N GLU A 130 -5.23 5.31 -12.88
CA GLU A 130 -4.19 6.32 -12.67
C GLU A 130 -4.07 6.80 -11.21
N ARG A 131 -4.97 6.35 -10.33
CA ARG A 131 -4.98 6.69 -8.91
C ARG A 131 -4.96 5.47 -7.98
N VAL A 132 -4.70 4.28 -8.54
CA VAL A 132 -4.55 3.04 -7.78
C VAL A 132 -3.17 2.46 -8.01
N ARG A 133 -2.43 2.22 -6.91
CA ARG A 133 -1.19 1.44 -6.89
C ARG A 133 -1.49 0.08 -6.31
N PHE A 134 -1.10 -0.97 -7.01
CA PHE A 134 -1.22 -2.34 -6.55
C PHE A 134 0.06 -2.79 -5.85
N ALA A 135 -0.10 -3.28 -4.64
CA ALA A 135 0.96 -3.87 -3.83
C ALA A 135 0.71 -5.35 -3.59
N SER A 136 1.73 -6.09 -3.29
CA SER A 136 1.66 -7.45 -2.78
C SER A 136 3.03 -7.92 -2.29
N PHE A 137 3.04 -8.75 -1.26
CA PHE A 137 4.24 -9.50 -0.87
C PHE A 137 4.71 -10.47 -1.97
N SER A 138 3.79 -10.95 -2.83
CA SER A 138 4.08 -11.90 -3.91
C SER A 138 4.51 -11.20 -5.20
N ALA A 139 5.79 -11.24 -5.53
CA ALA A 139 6.30 -10.76 -6.81
C ALA A 139 5.63 -11.46 -8.02
N ARG A 140 5.29 -12.76 -7.86
CA ARG A 140 4.55 -13.52 -8.90
C ARG A 140 3.16 -12.93 -9.15
N ARG A 141 2.42 -12.54 -8.09
CA ARG A 141 1.10 -11.93 -8.17
C ARG A 141 1.15 -10.60 -8.92
N LEU A 142 2.10 -9.74 -8.56
CA LEU A 142 2.35 -8.48 -9.25
C LEU A 142 2.79 -8.67 -10.70
N ALA A 143 3.59 -9.69 -11.00
CA ALA A 143 3.97 -10.02 -12.37
C ALA A 143 2.78 -10.47 -13.23
N VAL A 144 1.80 -11.19 -12.64
CA VAL A 144 0.54 -11.54 -13.32
C VAL A 144 -0.27 -10.29 -13.64
N LEU A 145 -0.45 -9.40 -12.65
CA LEU A 145 -1.17 -8.14 -12.82
C LEU A 145 -0.53 -7.26 -13.90
N ARG A 146 0.79 -7.04 -13.85
CA ARG A 146 1.52 -6.25 -14.86
C ARG A 146 1.43 -6.79 -16.28
N ARG A 147 1.29 -8.12 -16.46
CA ARG A 147 1.05 -8.69 -17.79
C ARG A 147 -0.34 -8.39 -18.34
N GLN A 148 -1.34 -8.29 -17.45
CA GLN A 148 -2.73 -7.99 -17.83
C GLN A 148 -2.97 -6.49 -18.01
N GLU A 149 -2.24 -5.64 -17.25
CA GLU A 149 -2.32 -4.19 -17.32
C GLU A 149 -0.92 -3.56 -17.12
N PRO A 150 -0.16 -3.38 -18.21
CA PRO A 150 1.19 -2.81 -18.12
C PRO A 150 1.25 -1.35 -17.63
N ARG A 151 0.12 -0.63 -17.67
CA ARG A 151 0.03 0.77 -17.19
C ARG A 151 -0.23 0.88 -15.70
N ALA A 152 -0.70 -0.21 -15.05
CA ALA A 152 -0.99 -0.20 -13.63
C ALA A 152 0.25 0.16 -12.82
N MET A 153 0.12 1.12 -11.90
CA MET A 153 1.15 1.40 -10.90
C MET A 153 1.29 0.20 -9.97
N THR A 154 2.52 -0.25 -9.73
CA THR A 154 2.77 -1.39 -8.85
C THR A 154 3.99 -1.18 -7.96
N SER A 155 4.00 -1.84 -6.79
CA SER A 155 5.18 -1.95 -5.95
C SER A 155 6.07 -3.15 -6.35
N LEU A 156 7.25 -3.26 -5.71
CA LEU A 156 8.04 -4.50 -5.71
C LEU A 156 7.45 -5.54 -4.77
N GLY A 157 7.60 -6.82 -5.11
CA GLY A 157 7.37 -7.93 -4.19
C GLY A 157 8.63 -8.29 -3.39
N VAL A 158 8.50 -9.17 -2.38
CA VAL A 158 9.57 -9.47 -1.42
C VAL A 158 10.85 -9.96 -2.09
N SER A 159 10.77 -10.84 -3.08
CA SER A 159 11.96 -11.34 -3.79
C SER A 159 12.72 -10.23 -4.53
N ASP A 160 11.99 -9.24 -5.06
CA ASP A 160 12.58 -8.11 -5.78
C ASP A 160 13.24 -7.14 -4.79
N VAL A 161 12.62 -6.93 -3.61
CA VAL A 161 13.19 -6.13 -2.51
C VAL A 161 14.52 -6.71 -2.02
N LEU A 162 14.59 -8.04 -1.81
CA LEU A 162 15.84 -8.71 -1.44
C LEU A 162 16.94 -8.48 -2.47
N GLY A 163 16.60 -8.54 -3.75
CA GLY A 163 17.53 -8.22 -4.82
C GLY A 163 18.04 -6.79 -4.74
N LEU A 164 17.16 -5.81 -4.50
CA LEU A 164 17.53 -4.41 -4.33
C LEU A 164 18.44 -4.19 -3.10
N MET A 165 18.13 -4.85 -1.97
CA MET A 165 18.96 -4.79 -0.76
C MET A 165 20.38 -5.30 -1.02
N LEU A 166 20.53 -6.49 -1.62
CA LEU A 166 21.84 -7.05 -1.94
C LEU A 166 22.67 -6.14 -2.86
N HIS A 167 22.04 -5.51 -3.83
CA HIS A 167 22.68 -4.53 -4.70
C HIS A 167 23.12 -3.27 -3.97
N SER A 168 22.28 -2.76 -3.07
CA SER A 168 22.60 -1.55 -2.30
C SER A 168 23.84 -1.74 -1.40
N GLU A 169 24.01 -2.94 -0.82
CA GLU A 169 25.16 -3.27 0.01
C GLU A 169 26.42 -3.53 -0.82
N ALA A 170 26.29 -4.16 -2.00
CA ALA A 170 27.41 -4.44 -2.88
C ALA A 170 27.98 -3.21 -3.59
N ALA A 171 27.32 -2.04 -3.50
CA ALA A 171 27.66 -0.80 -4.21
C ALA A 171 27.82 -0.99 -5.74
N VAL A 172 27.16 -2.00 -6.31
CA VAL A 172 27.18 -2.28 -7.75
C VAL A 172 26.04 -1.50 -8.42
N PRO A 173 26.27 -0.76 -9.53
CA PRO A 173 25.21 -0.10 -10.27
C PRO A 173 24.14 -1.11 -10.70
N LEU A 174 22.86 -0.82 -10.40
CA LEU A 174 21.74 -1.62 -10.87
C LEU A 174 21.70 -1.61 -12.38
N PRO A 175 21.81 -2.74 -13.07
CA PRO A 175 21.59 -2.76 -14.50
C PRO A 175 20.12 -2.44 -14.77
N GLN A 176 19.84 -1.30 -15.38
CA GLN A 176 18.48 -0.82 -15.72
C GLN A 176 17.65 -1.81 -16.55
N THR A 177 18.25 -2.90 -17.03
CA THR A 177 17.65 -3.83 -17.99
C THR A 177 17.42 -5.26 -17.47
N ARG A 178 17.74 -5.58 -16.21
CA ARG A 178 17.80 -7.01 -15.79
C ARG A 178 16.84 -7.45 -14.70
N TRP A 179 16.04 -6.56 -14.12
CA TRP A 179 15.05 -6.96 -13.13
C TRP A 179 13.74 -7.32 -13.84
N GLY A 180 13.07 -8.40 -13.44
CA GLY A 180 11.84 -8.92 -14.03
C GLY A 180 10.63 -7.97 -14.09
N TRP A 181 10.85 -6.70 -13.72
CA TRP A 181 9.96 -5.55 -13.79
C TRP A 181 9.83 -4.94 -15.20
N THR A 182 10.67 -5.34 -16.17
CA THR A 182 10.69 -4.78 -17.54
C THR A 182 9.40 -4.99 -18.34
N ARG A 183 8.40 -5.67 -17.76
CA ARG A 183 7.07 -5.83 -18.35
C ARG A 183 6.02 -5.17 -17.46
N GLY A 184 5.90 -3.83 -17.53
CA GLY A 184 4.93 -3.06 -16.78
C GLY A 184 5.55 -2.02 -15.84
N ARG A 185 4.71 -1.17 -15.28
CA ARG A 185 5.12 -0.04 -14.44
C ARG A 185 5.36 -0.49 -13.00
N VAL A 186 6.59 -0.31 -12.52
CA VAL A 186 6.95 -0.40 -11.11
C VAL A 186 7.44 0.96 -10.67
N ASP A 187 6.81 1.56 -9.69
CA ASP A 187 7.07 2.93 -9.26
C ASP A 187 7.44 3.05 -7.78
N ALA A 188 7.24 2.00 -6.99
CA ALA A 188 7.60 2.04 -5.57
C ALA A 188 8.20 0.73 -5.05
N VAL A 189 9.04 0.86 -4.03
CA VAL A 189 9.42 -0.21 -3.12
C VAL A 189 8.80 0.06 -1.75
N GLN A 190 8.10 -0.92 -1.19
CA GLN A 190 7.40 -0.81 0.08
C GLN A 190 7.98 -1.79 1.07
N VAL A 191 8.60 -1.29 2.14
CA VAL A 191 9.42 -2.08 3.05
C VAL A 191 9.17 -1.72 4.51
N PRO A 192 9.35 -2.66 5.45
CA PRO A 192 9.48 -2.31 6.85
C PRO A 192 10.79 -1.57 7.08
N GLU A 193 10.86 -0.75 8.12
CA GLU A 193 12.08 -0.04 8.51
C GLU A 193 13.24 -1.01 8.79
N SER A 194 12.94 -2.12 9.46
CA SER A 194 13.88 -3.21 9.75
C SER A 194 13.18 -4.57 9.66
N TYR A 195 13.95 -5.63 9.42
CA TYR A 195 13.46 -6.99 9.40
C TYR A 195 14.35 -7.88 10.28
N HIS A 196 13.75 -8.52 11.30
CA HIS A 196 14.48 -9.31 12.32
C HIS A 196 15.68 -8.57 12.93
N GLY A 197 15.55 -7.28 13.22
CA GLY A 197 16.61 -6.45 13.80
C GLY A 197 17.65 -5.94 12.80
N VAL A 198 17.59 -6.35 11.53
CA VAL A 198 18.46 -5.85 10.46
C VAL A 198 17.81 -4.63 9.82
N PRO A 199 18.47 -3.44 9.79
CA PRO A 199 17.95 -2.27 9.09
C PRO A 199 17.75 -2.55 7.60
N VAL A 200 16.54 -2.33 7.09
CA VAL A 200 16.22 -2.40 5.66
C VAL A 200 16.38 -1.02 5.03
N VAL A 201 15.84 0.01 5.69
CA VAL A 201 15.89 1.38 5.19
C VAL A 201 17.18 2.06 5.64
N THR A 202 18.16 2.11 4.74
CA THR A 202 19.43 2.79 4.91
C THR A 202 19.59 3.88 3.86
N ARG A 203 20.52 4.86 4.07
CA ARG A 203 20.83 5.86 3.03
C ARG A 203 21.24 5.23 1.70
N ARG A 204 21.95 4.09 1.74
CA ARG A 204 22.36 3.36 0.53
C ARG A 204 21.14 2.72 -0.16
N PHE A 205 20.26 2.10 0.61
CA PHE A 205 19.02 1.50 0.08
C PHE A 205 18.17 2.56 -0.62
N VAL A 206 17.90 3.69 0.05
CA VAL A 206 17.11 4.80 -0.52
C VAL A 206 17.77 5.34 -1.79
N ALA A 207 19.07 5.60 -1.76
CA ALA A 207 19.79 6.10 -2.95
C ALA A 207 19.75 5.09 -4.12
N SER A 208 19.84 3.78 -3.83
CA SER A 208 19.75 2.72 -4.84
C SER A 208 18.35 2.63 -5.44
N ALA A 209 17.30 2.73 -4.61
CA ALA A 209 15.92 2.76 -5.06
C ALA A 209 15.66 3.98 -5.97
N HIS A 210 16.08 5.16 -5.55
CA HIS A 210 15.95 6.39 -6.35
C HIS A 210 16.73 6.32 -7.67
N THR A 211 17.92 5.71 -7.67
CA THR A 211 18.70 5.50 -8.92
C THR A 211 17.95 4.56 -9.87
N ALA A 212 17.17 3.62 -9.33
CA ALA A 212 16.31 2.74 -10.12
C ALA A 212 14.96 3.39 -10.51
N GLY A 213 14.71 4.64 -10.12
CA GLY A 213 13.48 5.38 -10.40
C GLY A 213 12.30 4.94 -9.53
N LEU A 214 12.58 4.37 -8.35
CA LEU A 214 11.57 3.88 -7.41
C LEU A 214 11.37 4.84 -6.24
N GLU A 215 10.13 5.11 -5.87
CA GLU A 215 9.79 5.69 -4.57
C GLU A 215 10.03 4.68 -3.44
N VAL A 216 10.46 5.15 -2.27
CA VAL A 216 10.63 4.34 -1.05
C VAL A 216 9.52 4.65 -0.08
N HIS A 217 8.65 3.67 0.18
CA HIS A 217 7.58 3.76 1.16
C HIS A 217 7.88 2.86 2.35
N VAL A 218 7.76 3.39 3.55
CA VAL A 218 8.10 2.64 4.78
C VAL A 218 6.84 2.40 5.62
N TRP A 219 6.60 1.14 6.01
CA TRP A 219 5.44 0.68 6.78
C TRP A 219 5.84 -0.20 7.96
N THR A 220 5.06 -0.36 9.04
CA THR A 220 4.10 0.61 9.53
C THR A 220 4.83 1.46 10.56
N VAL A 221 4.78 2.78 10.45
CA VAL A 221 5.59 3.68 11.30
C VAL A 221 4.65 4.62 12.05
N ASP A 222 4.54 4.42 13.37
CA ASP A 222 3.63 5.19 14.22
C ASP A 222 4.37 6.10 15.22
N ASP A 223 5.67 5.90 15.36
CA ASP A 223 6.50 6.68 16.27
C ASP A 223 7.01 7.97 15.60
N PRO A 224 6.79 9.17 16.21
CA PRO A 224 7.19 10.46 15.63
C PRO A 224 8.69 10.62 15.43
N GLU A 225 9.53 10.02 16.29
CA GLU A 225 10.99 10.13 16.14
C GLU A 225 11.45 9.29 14.96
N ARG A 226 10.84 8.09 14.76
CA ARG A 226 11.11 7.26 13.60
C ARG A 226 10.63 7.93 12.31
N MET A 227 9.47 8.60 12.33
CA MET A 227 8.99 9.36 11.17
C MET A 227 10.00 10.44 10.75
N ARG A 228 10.51 11.23 11.70
CA ARG A 228 11.53 12.26 11.42
C ARG A 228 12.83 11.64 10.90
N HIS A 229 13.29 10.56 11.55
CA HIS A 229 14.49 9.85 11.10
C HIS A 229 14.36 9.36 9.65
N LEU A 230 13.23 8.78 9.27
CA LEU A 230 12.98 8.32 7.90
C LEU A 230 12.89 9.49 6.91
N ALA A 231 12.31 10.61 7.31
CA ALA A 231 12.32 11.83 6.51
C ALA A 231 13.76 12.33 6.26
N ASP A 232 14.65 12.27 7.26
CA ASP A 232 16.08 12.59 7.12
C ASP A 232 16.85 11.61 6.23
N LEU A 233 16.35 10.38 6.08
CA LEU A 233 16.84 9.40 5.11
C LEU A 233 16.32 9.65 3.69
N ASN A 234 15.40 10.63 3.52
CA ASN A 234 14.79 11.02 2.25
C ASN A 234 13.92 9.90 1.65
N VAL A 235 13.12 9.21 2.49
CA VAL A 235 12.08 8.31 2.00
C VAL A 235 10.93 9.13 1.37
N ASP A 236 10.19 8.55 0.43
CA ASP A 236 9.15 9.26 -0.33
C ASP A 236 7.78 9.21 0.35
N ALA A 237 7.49 8.15 1.13
CA ALA A 237 6.26 8.03 1.87
C ALA A 237 6.42 7.24 3.17
N ILE A 238 5.56 7.59 4.14
CA ILE A 238 5.42 6.88 5.42
C ILE A 238 3.98 6.39 5.51
N MET A 239 3.81 5.06 5.65
CA MET A 239 2.53 4.42 5.95
C MET A 239 2.37 4.28 7.45
N THR A 240 1.25 4.75 7.99
CA THR A 240 1.04 4.85 9.43
C THR A 240 -0.41 4.58 9.82
N ASP A 241 -0.59 4.00 11.01
CA ASP A 241 -1.90 3.84 11.66
C ASP A 241 -2.35 5.12 12.40
N VAL A 242 -1.48 6.13 12.48
CA VAL A 242 -1.73 7.41 13.18
C VAL A 242 -1.53 8.62 12.25
N PRO A 243 -2.29 8.72 11.14
CA PRO A 243 -2.05 9.70 10.09
C PRO A 243 -2.18 11.15 10.57
N SER A 244 -3.06 11.45 11.52
CA SER A 244 -3.19 12.81 12.08
C SER A 244 -1.94 13.23 12.87
N LEU A 245 -1.31 12.27 13.58
CA LEU A 245 -0.02 12.50 14.26
C LEU A 245 1.12 12.67 13.24
N ALA A 246 1.13 11.86 12.18
CA ALA A 246 2.14 11.96 11.13
C ALA A 246 2.12 13.31 10.43
N LEU A 247 0.93 13.83 10.09
CA LEU A 247 0.78 15.18 9.52
C LEU A 247 1.39 16.26 10.41
N LYS A 248 1.15 16.21 11.72
CA LYS A 248 1.74 17.15 12.68
C LYS A 248 3.26 17.00 12.83
N THR A 249 3.75 15.77 12.72
CA THR A 249 5.16 15.44 12.93
C THR A 249 6.03 15.87 11.74
N LEU A 250 5.47 15.76 10.54
CA LEU A 250 6.15 16.00 9.26
C LEU A 250 5.82 17.36 8.63
N SER A 251 4.99 18.17 9.32
CA SER A 251 4.60 19.53 8.90
C SER A 251 5.75 20.54 8.86
#